data_06c3663fe5bbd850f94955bbb0ccc284
#
_entry.id   06c3663fe5bbd850f94955bbb0ccc284
#
_cell.length_a   1.000
_cell.length_b   1.000
_cell.length_c   1.000
_cell.angle_alpha   90.00
_cell.angle_beta   90.00
_cell.angle_gamma   90.00
#
_symmetry.space_group_name_H-M   'P 1'
#
loop_
_entity.id
_entity.type
_entity.pdbx_description
1 polymer ?
#
loop_
_entity_poly.entity_id
_entity_poly.type
_entity_poly.pdbx_seq_one_letter_code
_entity_poly.pdbx_strand_id
1 'polypeptide(L)'
;MDRTKLCVYREKNRPCIVIWSMGNECAYGCTFEEALEWTKKFDPTRLTTYESAFYRSTDRTYDYINIDIVGRMYPAFDEIDEYMKEQPDKPLLLVEYCHAMGNGPGDLEDYFELIQKYDSLCGGFVWEWCDHAIDKGTAENGKRIYYYGGDHGEEIH
;
A
#
# COMPACT_ATOMS: atom_id res chain seq x y z
N MET A 1 -4.32 17.24 -2.15
CA MET A 1 -3.14 18.09 -1.88
C MET A 1 -2.92 18.39 -0.40
N ASP A 2 -3.88 18.94 0.34
CA ASP A 2 -3.65 19.38 1.75
C ASP A 2 -3.23 18.24 2.68
N ARG A 3 -3.88 17.08 2.60
CA ARG A 3 -3.53 15.91 3.42
C ARG A 3 -2.12 15.40 3.11
N THR A 4 -1.74 15.36 1.83
CA THR A 4 -0.38 14.96 1.42
C THR A 4 0.66 15.94 2.00
N LYS A 5 0.43 17.24 1.83
CA LYS A 5 1.33 18.27 2.37
C LYS A 5 1.47 18.19 3.88
N LEU A 6 0.36 18.08 4.60
CA LEU A 6 0.37 17.95 6.06
C LEU A 6 1.13 16.69 6.53
N CYS A 7 0.92 15.56 5.86
CA CYS A 7 1.62 14.32 6.16
C CYS A 7 3.14 14.49 5.96
N VAL A 8 3.55 14.94 4.78
CA VAL A 8 4.98 15.08 4.45
C VAL A 8 5.66 16.14 5.34
N TYR A 9 5.02 17.29 5.58
CA TYR A 9 5.58 18.31 6.48
C TYR A 9 5.80 17.78 7.89
N ARG A 10 4.83 17.05 8.43
CA ARG A 10 4.90 16.50 9.79
C ARG A 10 5.96 15.42 9.92
N GLU A 11 6.08 14.56 8.91
CA GLU A 11 6.82 13.31 9.02
C GLU A 11 8.21 13.34 8.32
N LYS A 12 8.54 14.37 7.55
CA LYS A 12 9.77 14.46 6.75
C LYS A 12 11.08 14.24 7.53
N ASN A 13 11.07 14.55 8.81
CA ASN A 13 12.27 14.40 9.66
C ASN A 13 12.36 13.00 10.32
N ARG A 14 11.47 12.07 9.99
CA ARG A 14 11.51 10.71 10.51
C ARG A 14 12.37 9.82 9.61
N PRO A 15 13.52 9.33 10.11
CA PRO A 15 14.45 8.55 9.29
C PRO A 15 13.92 7.16 8.91
N CYS A 16 12.91 6.65 9.60
CA CYS A 16 12.27 5.38 9.27
C CYS A 16 11.40 5.43 8.02
N ILE A 17 11.03 6.62 7.54
CA ILE A 17 10.27 6.76 6.29
C ILE A 17 11.25 6.71 5.14
N VAL A 18 11.09 5.76 4.24
CA VAL A 18 11.93 5.56 3.05
C VAL A 18 11.17 5.78 1.74
N ILE A 19 9.85 5.62 1.76
CA ILE A 19 8.96 5.75 0.61
C ILE A 19 7.72 6.55 1.01
N TRP A 20 7.31 7.51 0.18
CA TRP A 20 6.04 8.21 0.29
C TRP A 20 4.98 7.52 -0.56
N SER A 21 3.92 7.01 0.06
CA SER A 21 2.73 6.54 -0.63
C SER A 21 1.65 7.61 -0.63
N MET A 22 1.04 7.86 -1.79
CA MET A 22 0.11 8.99 -1.95
C MET A 22 -1.31 8.70 -1.44
N GLY A 23 -1.63 7.45 -1.16
CA GLY A 23 -2.95 7.07 -0.68
C GLY A 23 -3.20 5.58 -0.79
N ASN A 24 -4.46 5.18 -0.60
CA ASN A 24 -4.89 3.79 -0.59
C ASN A 24 -6.22 3.64 -1.33
N GLU A 25 -6.26 2.70 -2.27
CA GLU A 25 -7.48 2.24 -2.97
C GLU A 25 -8.38 3.36 -3.54
N CYS A 26 -7.78 4.42 -4.03
CA CYS A 26 -8.48 5.49 -4.73
C CYS A 26 -8.10 5.48 -6.21
N ALA A 27 -8.99 5.95 -7.09
CA ALA A 27 -8.67 6.09 -8.50
C ALA A 27 -7.52 7.07 -8.73
N TYR A 28 -6.69 6.82 -9.75
CA TYR A 28 -5.59 7.70 -10.13
C TYR A 28 -6.08 8.84 -11.04
N GLY A 29 -5.55 10.04 -10.84
CA GLY A 29 -5.90 11.20 -11.65
C GLY A 29 -5.05 12.43 -11.32
N CYS A 30 -5.43 13.60 -11.85
CA CYS A 30 -4.65 14.83 -11.75
C CYS A 30 -4.24 15.21 -10.32
N THR A 31 -5.09 14.99 -9.33
CA THR A 31 -4.78 15.29 -7.93
C THR A 31 -3.62 14.44 -7.41
N PHE A 32 -3.52 13.16 -7.82
CA PHE A 32 -2.41 12.29 -7.46
C PHE A 32 -1.14 12.63 -8.23
N GLU A 33 -1.26 12.98 -9.51
CA GLU A 33 -0.13 13.47 -10.32
C GLU A 33 0.49 14.72 -9.68
N GLU A 34 -0.34 15.71 -9.29
CA GLU A 34 0.12 16.90 -8.56
C GLU A 34 0.73 16.57 -7.19
N ALA A 35 0.15 15.62 -6.45
CA ALA A 35 0.65 15.21 -5.15
C ALA A 35 2.03 14.54 -5.25
N LEU A 36 2.21 13.66 -6.24
CA LEU A 36 3.48 13.03 -6.54
C LEU A 36 4.54 14.05 -6.94
N GLU A 37 4.21 14.93 -7.89
CA GLU A 37 5.12 15.98 -8.35
C GLU A 37 5.54 16.90 -7.20
N TRP A 38 4.58 17.37 -6.40
CA TRP A 38 4.86 18.21 -5.26
C TRP A 38 5.76 17.50 -4.23
N THR A 39 5.46 16.23 -3.92
CA THR A 39 6.22 15.44 -2.95
C THR A 39 7.66 15.24 -3.42
N LYS A 40 7.89 14.89 -4.68
CA LYS A 40 9.22 14.75 -5.28
C LYS A 40 10.02 16.06 -5.25
N LYS A 41 9.36 17.19 -5.53
CA LYS A 41 10.01 18.51 -5.44
C LYS A 41 10.36 18.91 -4.02
N PHE A 42 9.48 18.60 -3.07
CA PHE A 42 9.67 18.96 -1.67
C PHE A 42 10.67 18.06 -0.95
N ASP A 43 10.60 16.77 -1.19
CA ASP A 43 11.51 15.76 -0.62
C ASP A 43 12.09 14.85 -1.71
N PRO A 44 13.15 15.29 -2.40
CA PRO A 44 13.80 14.50 -3.44
C PRO A 44 14.65 13.36 -2.89
N THR A 45 14.73 13.20 -1.57
CA THR A 45 15.56 12.19 -0.91
C THR A 45 14.87 10.84 -0.77
N ARG A 46 13.55 10.79 -0.93
CA ARG A 46 12.73 9.59 -0.77
C ARG A 46 12.02 9.21 -2.05
N LEU A 47 11.75 7.91 -2.16
CA LEU A 47 10.99 7.36 -3.28
C LEU A 47 9.49 7.62 -3.10
N THR A 48 8.76 7.58 -4.20
CA THR A 48 7.32 7.77 -4.24
C THR A 48 6.63 6.59 -4.88
N THR A 49 5.45 6.25 -4.38
CA THR A 49 4.59 5.20 -4.92
C THR A 49 3.12 5.57 -4.80
N TYR A 50 2.30 4.93 -5.61
CA TYR A 50 0.85 4.88 -5.46
C TYR A 50 0.30 3.62 -6.10
N GLU A 51 -0.24 2.71 -5.29
CA GLU A 51 -0.65 1.35 -5.71
C GLU A 51 -1.83 1.35 -6.69
N SER A 52 -2.78 2.28 -6.51
CA SER A 52 -3.97 2.37 -7.37
C SER A 52 -3.74 3.12 -8.68
N ALA A 53 -2.50 3.43 -9.05
CA ALA A 53 -2.20 4.10 -10.32
C ALA A 53 -2.71 3.34 -11.56
N PHE A 54 -2.94 2.05 -11.44
CA PHE A 54 -3.46 1.19 -12.51
C PHE A 54 -5.00 1.10 -12.54
N TYR A 55 -5.69 1.46 -11.47
CA TYR A 55 -7.16 1.58 -11.40
C TYR A 55 -7.60 2.94 -11.91
N ARG A 56 -7.62 3.10 -13.22
CA ARG A 56 -7.84 4.38 -13.87
C ARG A 56 -8.90 4.30 -14.97
N SER A 57 -9.51 5.43 -15.28
CA SER A 57 -10.32 5.60 -16.47
C SER A 57 -9.44 5.49 -17.73
N THR A 58 -10.04 5.16 -18.87
CA THR A 58 -9.36 5.09 -20.18
C THR A 58 -9.52 6.36 -21.00
N ASP A 59 -10.12 7.41 -20.45
CA ASP A 59 -10.53 8.64 -21.14
C ASP A 59 -9.44 9.72 -21.19
N ARG A 60 -8.27 9.50 -20.58
CA ARG A 60 -7.12 10.41 -20.62
C ARG A 60 -5.78 9.67 -20.58
N THR A 61 -4.73 10.36 -20.98
CA THR A 61 -3.35 9.92 -20.72
C THR A 61 -2.96 10.29 -19.29
N TYR A 62 -2.37 9.35 -18.57
CA TYR A 62 -1.90 9.51 -17.19
C TYR A 62 -0.40 9.68 -17.15
N ASP A 63 0.09 10.53 -16.24
CA ASP A 63 1.51 10.72 -15.98
C ASP A 63 1.97 9.88 -14.80
N TYR A 64 2.94 8.99 -15.03
CA TYR A 64 3.55 8.11 -14.03
C TYR A 64 5.01 8.45 -13.74
N ILE A 65 5.52 9.58 -14.27
CA ILE A 65 6.96 9.91 -14.18
C ILE A 65 7.41 10.02 -12.70
N ASN A 66 6.54 10.52 -11.85
CA ASN A 66 6.81 10.72 -10.43
C ASN A 66 6.47 9.51 -9.57
N ILE A 67 6.21 8.34 -10.13
CA ILE A 67 6.11 7.07 -9.42
C ILE A 67 7.45 6.35 -9.60
N ASP A 68 8.21 6.19 -8.52
CA ASP A 68 9.52 5.51 -8.56
C ASP A 68 9.37 4.00 -8.43
N ILE A 69 8.40 3.55 -7.65
CA ILE A 69 8.13 2.14 -7.38
C ILE A 69 6.69 1.83 -7.76
N VAL A 70 6.48 0.79 -8.55
CA VAL A 70 5.14 0.29 -8.86
C VAL A 70 4.61 -0.49 -7.65
N GLY A 71 3.54 0.01 -7.06
CA GLY A 71 2.83 -0.68 -5.98
C GLY A 71 1.75 -1.62 -6.54
N ARG A 72 1.56 -2.77 -5.93
CA ARG A 72 0.46 -3.70 -6.20
C ARG A 72 -0.10 -4.27 -4.92
N MET A 73 -1.43 -4.43 -4.89
CA MET A 73 -2.14 -5.15 -3.83
C MET A 73 -2.58 -6.51 -4.35
N TYR A 74 -2.30 -7.55 -3.60
CA TYR A 74 -2.78 -8.91 -3.85
C TYR A 74 -2.64 -9.38 -5.31
N PRO A 75 -1.54 -9.12 -6.01
CA PRO A 75 -1.39 -9.60 -7.38
C PRO A 75 -1.32 -11.13 -7.39
N ALA A 76 -1.92 -11.75 -8.38
CA ALA A 76 -1.71 -13.17 -8.63
C ALA A 76 -0.26 -13.43 -9.07
N PHE A 77 0.23 -14.67 -8.91
CA PHE A 77 1.61 -15.01 -9.23
C PHE A 77 1.95 -14.82 -10.71
N ASP A 78 1.01 -15.14 -11.58
CA ASP A 78 1.13 -14.92 -13.02
C ASP A 78 1.19 -13.44 -13.40
N GLU A 79 0.46 -12.57 -12.72
CA GLU A 79 0.54 -11.11 -12.93
C GLU A 79 1.93 -10.56 -12.57
N ILE A 80 2.55 -11.11 -11.51
CA ILE A 80 3.93 -10.76 -11.15
C ILE A 80 4.90 -11.25 -12.22
N ASP A 81 4.77 -12.52 -12.63
CA ASP A 81 5.62 -13.12 -13.67
C ASP A 81 5.49 -12.36 -15.01
N GLU A 82 4.29 -11.95 -15.40
CA GLU A 82 4.06 -11.16 -16.61
C GLU A 82 4.75 -9.79 -16.52
N TYR A 83 4.54 -9.06 -15.43
CA TYR A 83 5.20 -7.78 -15.21
C TYR A 83 6.74 -7.90 -15.28
N MET A 84 7.31 -8.94 -14.67
CA MET A 84 8.76 -9.14 -14.66
C MET A 84 9.33 -9.58 -16.03
N LYS A 85 8.55 -10.31 -16.84
CA LYS A 85 8.95 -10.69 -18.22
C LYS A 85 9.09 -9.48 -19.15
N GLU A 86 8.36 -8.41 -18.91
CA GLU A 86 8.44 -7.16 -19.67
C GLU A 86 9.73 -6.37 -19.38
N GLN A 87 10.57 -6.82 -18.45
CA GLN A 87 11.79 -6.12 -18.00
C GLN A 87 11.51 -4.66 -17.61
N PRO A 88 10.67 -4.45 -16.61
CA PRO A 88 10.19 -3.12 -16.27
C PRO A 88 11.32 -2.19 -15.79
N ASP A 89 11.23 -0.92 -16.17
CA ASP A 89 12.17 0.13 -15.73
C ASP A 89 12.02 0.47 -14.24
N LYS A 90 10.90 0.08 -13.62
CA LYS A 90 10.58 0.39 -12.21
C LYS A 90 10.40 -0.88 -11.42
N PRO A 91 10.95 -0.94 -10.21
CA PRO A 91 10.76 -2.10 -9.34
C PRO A 91 9.30 -2.23 -8.88
N LEU A 92 8.91 -3.46 -8.53
CA LEU A 92 7.60 -3.80 -7.98
C LEU A 92 7.67 -3.97 -6.48
N LEU A 93 6.68 -3.45 -5.77
CA LEU A 93 6.47 -3.61 -4.34
C LEU A 93 5.07 -4.14 -4.09
N LEU A 94 4.95 -5.23 -3.34
CA LEU A 94 3.66 -5.74 -2.88
C LEU A 94 3.24 -4.91 -1.66
N VAL A 95 2.46 -3.86 -1.88
CA VAL A 95 2.07 -2.95 -0.80
C VAL A 95 1.08 -3.58 0.17
N GLU A 96 0.34 -4.60 -0.29
CA GLU A 96 -0.41 -5.54 0.53
C GLU A 96 -0.40 -6.92 -0.14
N TYR A 97 -0.17 -7.97 0.63
CA TYR A 97 -0.28 -9.35 0.17
C TYR A 97 -0.60 -10.30 1.33
N CYS A 98 -0.95 -11.55 1.04
CA CYS A 98 -1.27 -12.59 2.03
C CYS A 98 -2.26 -12.12 3.08
N HIS A 99 -3.43 -11.65 2.63
CA HIS A 99 -4.50 -11.11 3.49
C HIS A 99 -4.83 -12.04 4.66
N ALA A 100 -4.66 -11.57 5.88
CA ALA A 100 -4.71 -12.35 7.10
C ALA A 100 -5.82 -11.90 8.08
N MET A 101 -6.94 -11.41 7.56
CA MET A 101 -8.13 -11.11 8.35
C MET A 101 -9.11 -12.29 8.25
N GLY A 102 -9.42 -12.93 9.37
CA GLY A 102 -10.21 -14.15 9.40
C GLY A 102 -9.35 -15.40 9.15
N ASN A 103 -9.45 -16.00 7.98
CA ASN A 103 -8.58 -17.10 7.55
C ASN A 103 -7.36 -16.55 6.84
N GLY A 104 -6.21 -17.07 7.15
CA GLY A 104 -4.95 -16.68 6.50
C GLY A 104 -3.81 -16.65 7.50
N PRO A 105 -2.62 -16.17 7.12
CA PRO A 105 -2.21 -15.89 5.75
C PRO A 105 -1.90 -17.19 5.00
N GLY A 106 -2.24 -17.25 3.72
CA GLY A 106 -1.78 -18.28 2.79
C GLY A 106 -0.67 -17.79 1.88
N ASP A 107 -0.06 -18.71 1.13
CA ASP A 107 0.81 -18.45 -0.01
C ASP A 107 2.08 -17.60 0.28
N LEU A 108 2.46 -17.46 1.55
CA LEU A 108 3.65 -16.68 1.95
C LEU A 108 4.93 -17.21 1.29
N GLU A 109 5.10 -18.52 1.27
CA GLU A 109 6.27 -19.18 0.68
C GLU A 109 6.31 -18.95 -0.84
N ASP A 110 5.19 -19.10 -1.52
CA ASP A 110 5.09 -18.90 -2.98
C ASP A 110 5.45 -17.46 -3.38
N TYR A 111 4.94 -16.45 -2.65
CA TYR A 111 5.35 -15.06 -2.87
C TYR A 111 6.83 -14.83 -2.55
N PHE A 112 7.35 -15.48 -1.51
CA PHE A 112 8.74 -15.35 -1.13
C PHE A 112 9.69 -15.95 -2.17
N GLU A 113 9.29 -17.04 -2.81
CA GLU A 113 10.02 -17.63 -3.96
C GLU A 113 10.09 -16.64 -5.12
N LEU A 114 9.00 -15.93 -5.44
CA LEU A 114 9.00 -14.90 -6.48
C LEU A 114 9.89 -13.69 -6.10
N ILE A 115 9.84 -13.26 -4.84
CA ILE A 115 10.71 -12.19 -4.34
C ILE A 115 12.18 -12.56 -4.48
N GLN A 116 12.55 -13.82 -4.21
CA GLN A 116 13.92 -14.29 -4.38
C GLN A 116 14.30 -14.51 -5.86
N LYS A 117 13.34 -14.79 -6.71
CA LYS A 117 13.54 -15.04 -8.14
C LYS A 117 13.83 -13.75 -8.93
N TYR A 118 13.23 -12.64 -8.55
CA TYR A 118 13.28 -11.40 -9.32
C TYR A 118 13.92 -10.24 -8.55
N ASP A 119 15.08 -9.77 -8.99
CA ASP A 119 15.79 -8.65 -8.37
C ASP A 119 14.97 -7.34 -8.32
N SER A 120 14.04 -7.17 -9.27
CA SER A 120 13.16 -6.00 -9.34
C SER A 120 11.90 -6.13 -8.46
N LEU A 121 11.67 -7.25 -7.78
CA LEU A 121 10.60 -7.42 -6.81
C LEU A 121 11.13 -7.10 -5.41
N CYS A 122 10.83 -5.89 -4.93
CA CYS A 122 11.43 -5.34 -3.70
C CYS A 122 11.02 -6.06 -2.40
N GLY A 123 9.97 -6.89 -2.46
CA GLY A 123 9.35 -7.49 -1.28
C GLY A 123 7.91 -7.02 -1.09
N GLY A 124 7.40 -7.11 0.14
CA GLY A 124 6.01 -6.75 0.39
C GLY A 124 5.66 -6.62 1.86
N PHE A 125 4.43 -6.15 2.09
CA PHE A 125 3.84 -5.97 3.42
C PHE A 125 2.61 -6.86 3.54
N VAL A 126 2.64 -7.78 4.51
CA VAL A 126 1.49 -8.65 4.80
C VAL A 126 0.33 -7.81 5.33
N TRP A 127 -0.85 -7.96 4.78
CA TRP A 127 -2.06 -7.37 5.33
C TRP A 127 -2.85 -8.40 6.13
N GLU A 128 -2.78 -8.42 7.47
CA GLU A 128 -1.87 -7.59 8.22
C GLU A 128 -1.25 -8.39 9.37
N TRP A 129 -0.16 -7.88 9.90
CA TRP A 129 0.64 -8.59 10.89
C TRP A 129 -0.07 -8.80 12.22
N CYS A 130 -0.89 -7.83 12.66
CA CYS A 130 -1.64 -7.93 13.90
C CYS A 130 -3.00 -7.23 13.78
N ASP A 131 -3.98 -7.80 14.47
CA ASP A 131 -5.33 -7.21 14.53
C ASP A 131 -5.32 -5.81 15.15
N HIS A 132 -6.14 -4.92 14.61
CA HIS A 132 -6.41 -3.60 15.20
C HIS A 132 -7.48 -3.65 16.29
N ALA A 133 -8.06 -4.83 16.55
CA ALA A 133 -9.09 -5.03 17.52
C ALA A 133 -8.59 -4.88 18.96
N ILE A 134 -9.37 -4.22 19.80
CA ILE A 134 -9.15 -4.15 21.24
C ILE A 134 -9.98 -5.21 21.92
N ASP A 135 -9.31 -6.12 22.64
CA ASP A 135 -9.99 -7.15 23.42
C ASP A 135 -10.76 -6.52 24.61
N LYS A 136 -12.05 -6.73 24.63
CA LYS A 136 -12.98 -6.25 25.68
C LYS A 136 -13.42 -7.35 26.64
N GLY A 137 -12.79 -8.52 26.56
CA GLY A 137 -13.12 -9.65 27.44
C GLY A 137 -14.03 -10.68 26.80
N THR A 138 -14.89 -11.29 27.60
CA THR A 138 -15.72 -12.41 27.16
C THR A 138 -17.21 -12.12 27.41
N ALA A 139 -18.03 -12.37 26.41
CA ALA A 139 -19.48 -12.28 26.53
C ALA A 139 -20.03 -13.40 27.43
N GLU A 140 -21.29 -13.26 27.86
CA GLU A 140 -22.00 -14.27 28.69
C GLU A 140 -22.05 -15.66 28.03
N ASN A 141 -22.05 -15.72 26.70
CA ASN A 141 -22.03 -16.98 25.92
C ASN A 141 -20.62 -17.58 25.76
N GLY A 142 -19.59 -17.03 26.42
CA GLY A 142 -18.20 -17.50 26.39
C GLY A 142 -17.37 -17.05 25.18
N LYS A 143 -17.93 -16.27 24.26
CA LYS A 143 -17.17 -15.75 23.11
C LYS A 143 -16.41 -14.48 23.47
N ARG A 144 -15.21 -14.33 22.90
CA ARG A 144 -14.40 -13.11 23.03
C ARG A 144 -15.11 -11.95 22.33
N ILE A 145 -14.98 -10.79 22.92
CA ILE A 145 -15.51 -9.52 22.37
C ILE A 145 -14.31 -8.70 21.89
N TYR A 146 -14.36 -8.25 20.65
CA TYR A 146 -13.35 -7.40 20.03
C TYR A 146 -14.00 -6.12 19.51
N TYR A 147 -13.42 -4.98 19.87
CA TYR A 147 -13.86 -3.67 19.40
C TYR A 147 -12.92 -3.14 18.34
N TYR A 148 -13.48 -2.70 17.24
CA TYR A 148 -12.83 -1.96 16.17
C TYR A 148 -13.26 -0.49 16.20
N GLY A 149 -12.79 0.32 15.23
CA GLY A 149 -13.30 1.67 15.04
C GLY A 149 -14.80 1.70 14.79
N GLY A 150 -15.52 2.62 15.44
CA GLY A 150 -16.98 2.67 15.49
C GLY A 150 -17.60 2.01 16.72
N ASP A 151 -16.89 1.10 17.39
CA ASP A 151 -17.40 0.36 18.55
C ASP A 151 -17.14 1.06 19.89
N HIS A 152 -16.34 2.12 19.90
CA HIS A 152 -15.92 2.82 21.11
C HIS A 152 -16.81 4.01 21.47
N GLY A 153 -17.90 4.23 20.73
CA GLY A 153 -18.82 5.34 20.93
C GLY A 153 -18.41 6.64 20.23
N GLU A 154 -17.39 6.56 19.36
CA GLU A 154 -17.00 7.66 18.49
C GLU A 154 -18.03 7.86 17.37
N GLU A 155 -18.19 9.10 16.91
CA GLU A 155 -18.98 9.38 15.71
C GLU A 155 -18.25 8.88 14.46
N ILE A 156 -18.98 8.18 13.59
CA ILE A 156 -18.47 7.73 12.29
C ILE A 156 -18.53 8.93 11.33
N HIS A 157 -17.39 9.38 10.87
CA HIS A 157 -17.24 10.50 9.92
C HIS A 157 -17.01 10.00 8.50
#